data_5a704a8863a51e6f80b031be2b945c63
#
_entry.id   5a704a8863a51e6f80b031be2b945c63
#
_cell.length_a   1.000
_cell.length_b   1.000
_cell.length_c   1.000
_cell.angle_alpha   90.00
_cell.angle_beta   90.00
_cell.angle_gamma   90.00
#
_symmetry.space_group_name_H-M   'P 1'
#
loop_
_entity.id
_entity.type
_entity.pdbx_description
1 polymer ?
#
loop_
_entity_poly.entity_id
_entity_poly.type
_entity_poly.pdbx_seq_one_letter_code
_entity_poly.pdbx_strand_id
1 'polypeptide(L)'
;MKGPGADYVEVHSGGVGWRVRPEFKEILFGPDGLRLEEWRQTGQARVVKHGPHRTVYRVALAGLSFYLKHYRLSNFRARIAQLFRPAKAQKEFDRALQVADRDVATAAPLGLGEGQAGPFSGESFLITRSLEETESVSLFIQKTLPMFELGRATRVRQRLAVALGKFVAHLHNGGVIHQDLHADNILVQLGADDRPQLFLIDLHDVNFGKPLRWRASRENLVLLNRFFILRVSRTDRHRFWRAYVSARNGIGGGQPTVGKDPRRLCLAREVEAHTWRSNLRFWKRRDWRCLASNRYFQKVRVGRIFGFAVRDLDTGVLKEWMSDPDKVFQAPGVKLLKSSRSSTVADIELPSAGGPSRAIYKRFSVTSWTDPWLALFRKPAALRSWIYGHGLRDRWLRTARPLAVFARRRVGLPTEWYLVTEKIDDAVDLHVLLDHLKGTPPAAARPRLRSTIDQVARLARELHRRRISYRDFKAVNILVAQDMVWLIDLVGIAPCRWLSHARRVQNLARLNASFARSPHLTRSDKLRFLRVYMEWGINGRLGWKEWWREIDKATQKKINRNNRSGRPLA
;
A
#
# COMPACT_ATOMS: atom_id res chain seq x y z
N MET A 1 43.11 -9.52 11.08
CA MET A 1 41.88 -9.29 10.29
C MET A 1 42.18 -8.15 9.32
N LYS A 2 42.21 -8.40 8.00
CA LYS A 2 42.39 -7.35 6.99
C LYS A 2 41.17 -6.38 7.09
N GLY A 3 41.43 -5.07 7.08
CA GLY A 3 40.35 -4.09 7.09
C GLY A 3 39.47 -4.17 5.83
N PRO A 4 38.20 -3.71 5.86
CA PRO A 4 37.20 -3.87 4.80
C PRO A 4 37.57 -3.26 3.44
N GLY A 5 38.72 -2.57 3.32
CA GLY A 5 39.24 -2.03 2.06
C GLY A 5 40.32 -2.86 1.38
N ALA A 6 40.80 -3.97 1.98
CA ALA A 6 41.92 -4.74 1.45
C ALA A 6 41.59 -5.61 0.20
N ASP A 7 40.32 -5.74 -0.15
CA ASP A 7 39.84 -6.61 -1.23
C ASP A 7 39.49 -5.83 -2.52
N TYR A 8 39.89 -4.56 -2.65
CA TYR A 8 39.56 -3.72 -3.82
C TYR A 8 40.82 -3.14 -4.44
N VAL A 9 40.91 -3.14 -5.76
CA VAL A 9 41.96 -2.49 -6.55
C VAL A 9 41.45 -1.20 -7.15
N GLU A 10 42.35 -0.23 -7.31
CA GLU A 10 42.05 1.04 -7.98
C GLU A 10 42.25 0.90 -9.48
N VAL A 11 41.33 1.43 -10.29
CA VAL A 11 41.36 1.44 -11.74
C VAL A 11 40.93 2.84 -12.20
N HIS A 12 41.69 3.46 -13.08
CA HIS A 12 41.36 4.73 -13.73
C HIS A 12 40.94 4.43 -15.17
N SER A 13 39.69 4.72 -15.51
CA SER A 13 39.19 4.44 -16.85
C SER A 13 38.01 5.32 -17.20
N GLY A 14 37.97 5.89 -18.42
CA GLY A 14 36.90 6.72 -18.91
C GLY A 14 36.67 8.01 -18.10
N GLY A 15 37.73 8.60 -17.50
CA GLY A 15 37.63 9.80 -16.64
C GLY A 15 36.97 9.56 -15.28
N VAL A 16 36.86 8.29 -14.88
CA VAL A 16 36.30 7.84 -13.59
C VAL A 16 37.36 7.05 -12.84
N GLY A 17 37.57 7.39 -11.56
CA GLY A 17 38.34 6.58 -10.62
C GLY A 17 37.45 5.48 -10.03
N TRP A 18 37.87 4.25 -10.14
CA TRP A 18 37.13 3.08 -9.70
C TRP A 18 37.86 2.36 -8.58
N ARG A 19 37.11 1.88 -7.60
CA ARG A 19 37.51 0.86 -6.65
C ARG A 19 36.70 -0.38 -6.92
N VAL A 20 37.32 -1.47 -7.37
CA VAL A 20 36.63 -2.70 -7.80
C VAL A 20 37.27 -3.93 -7.20
N ARG A 21 36.52 -4.99 -7.02
CA ARG A 21 37.06 -6.28 -6.64
C ARG A 21 37.93 -6.82 -7.78
N PRO A 22 39.16 -7.33 -7.52
CA PRO A 22 40.12 -7.75 -8.54
C PRO A 22 39.53 -8.71 -9.56
N GLU A 23 38.74 -9.68 -9.08
CA GLU A 23 38.15 -10.75 -9.91
C GLU A 23 37.13 -10.24 -10.95
N PHE A 24 36.64 -9.00 -10.82
CA PHE A 24 35.64 -8.41 -11.76
C PHE A 24 36.23 -7.33 -12.65
N LYS A 25 37.51 -6.98 -12.51
CA LYS A 25 38.13 -5.88 -13.28
C LYS A 25 38.01 -6.13 -14.78
N GLU A 26 38.45 -7.26 -15.27
CA GLU A 26 38.45 -7.58 -16.71
C GLU A 26 37.05 -7.72 -17.30
N ILE A 27 36.07 -8.12 -16.45
CA ILE A 27 34.67 -8.26 -16.88
C ILE A 27 33.99 -6.90 -17.01
N LEU A 28 34.29 -5.99 -16.08
CA LEU A 28 33.60 -4.69 -16.00
C LEU A 28 34.15 -3.65 -16.97
N PHE A 29 35.47 -3.70 -17.29
CA PHE A 29 36.12 -2.65 -18.05
C PHE A 29 36.67 -3.17 -19.39
N GLY A 30 36.53 -2.31 -20.41
CA GLY A 30 37.17 -2.42 -21.70
C GLY A 30 38.17 -1.28 -21.90
N PRO A 31 38.74 -1.14 -23.13
CA PRO A 31 39.66 -0.06 -23.45
C PRO A 31 39.10 1.34 -23.17
N ASP A 32 37.81 1.55 -23.45
CA ASP A 32 37.13 2.82 -23.35
C ASP A 32 36.47 3.06 -21.98
N GLY A 33 36.67 2.19 -20.99
CA GLY A 33 36.11 2.28 -19.66
C GLY A 33 35.08 1.24 -19.33
N LEU A 34 34.08 1.58 -18.51
CA LEU A 34 33.00 0.67 -18.12
C LEU A 34 32.18 0.25 -19.35
N ARG A 35 32.05 -1.05 -19.60
CA ARG A 35 31.38 -1.64 -20.79
C ARG A 35 29.85 -1.45 -20.81
N LEU A 36 29.31 -0.40 -20.19
CA LEU A 36 27.85 -0.20 -20.05
C LEU A 36 27.16 -0.07 -21.42
N GLU A 37 27.74 0.68 -22.35
CA GLU A 37 27.14 0.87 -23.69
C GLU A 37 27.16 -0.42 -24.50
N GLU A 38 28.25 -1.20 -24.44
CA GLU A 38 28.33 -2.52 -25.04
C GLU A 38 27.20 -3.44 -24.54
N TRP A 39 27.01 -3.50 -23.22
CA TRP A 39 25.94 -4.31 -22.63
C TRP A 39 24.54 -3.82 -22.97
N ARG A 40 24.37 -2.54 -23.22
CA ARG A 40 23.08 -1.97 -23.68
C ARG A 40 22.79 -2.35 -25.12
N GLN A 41 23.80 -2.28 -26.00
CA GLN A 41 23.68 -2.66 -27.41
C GLN A 41 23.43 -4.17 -27.58
N THR A 42 24.07 -4.99 -26.77
CA THR A 42 23.89 -6.47 -26.77
C THR A 42 22.67 -6.96 -26.00
N GLY A 43 21.89 -6.05 -25.41
CA GLY A 43 20.70 -6.42 -24.62
C GLY A 43 20.98 -7.03 -23.23
N GLN A 44 22.26 -7.11 -22.86
CA GLN A 44 22.69 -7.63 -21.54
C GLN A 44 22.38 -6.67 -20.40
N ALA A 45 22.29 -5.36 -20.67
CA ALA A 45 21.90 -4.34 -19.69
C ALA A 45 20.50 -3.79 -19.98
N ARG A 46 19.63 -3.86 -18.97
CA ARG A 46 18.28 -3.27 -19.04
C ARG A 46 18.06 -2.22 -17.94
N VAL A 47 17.34 -1.15 -18.27
CA VAL A 47 16.96 -0.13 -17.28
C VAL A 47 15.86 -0.69 -16.39
N VAL A 48 16.12 -0.80 -15.09
CA VAL A 48 15.14 -1.21 -14.07
C VAL A 48 14.42 -0.01 -13.47
N LYS A 49 15.16 1.09 -13.32
CA LYS A 49 14.60 2.33 -12.75
C LYS A 49 15.28 3.54 -13.37
N HIS A 50 14.49 4.47 -13.86
CA HIS A 50 14.96 5.75 -14.34
C HIS A 50 14.37 6.89 -13.52
N GLY A 51 15.20 7.87 -13.18
CA GLY A 51 14.78 9.07 -12.45
C GLY A 51 15.74 10.24 -12.69
N PRO A 52 15.36 11.47 -12.31
CA PRO A 52 16.13 12.69 -12.64
C PRO A 52 17.54 12.70 -12.05
N HIS A 53 17.79 11.94 -10.97
CA HIS A 53 19.07 11.93 -10.26
C HIS A 53 19.73 10.55 -10.21
N ARG A 54 19.08 9.49 -10.71
CA ARG A 54 19.59 8.12 -10.63
C ARG A 54 18.96 7.25 -11.70
N THR A 55 19.81 6.52 -12.43
CA THR A 55 19.40 5.38 -13.28
C THR A 55 19.94 4.09 -12.69
N VAL A 56 19.15 3.04 -12.68
CA VAL A 56 19.55 1.72 -12.21
C VAL A 56 19.43 0.75 -13.38
N TYR A 57 20.53 0.11 -13.70
CA TYR A 57 20.61 -0.94 -14.72
C TYR A 57 20.74 -2.30 -14.01
N ARG A 58 20.09 -3.32 -14.55
CA ARG A 58 20.41 -4.72 -14.26
C ARG A 58 21.22 -5.23 -15.43
N VAL A 59 22.40 -5.74 -15.15
CA VAL A 59 23.29 -6.36 -16.12
C VAL A 59 23.34 -7.86 -15.84
N ALA A 60 23.17 -8.67 -16.87
CA ALA A 60 23.23 -10.12 -16.78
C ALA A 60 24.25 -10.63 -17.80
N LEU A 61 25.39 -11.09 -17.31
CA LEU A 61 26.48 -11.70 -18.06
C LEU A 61 26.53 -13.20 -17.76
N ALA A 62 27.28 -13.96 -18.55
CA ALA A 62 27.54 -15.37 -18.26
C ALA A 62 28.25 -15.52 -16.89
N GLY A 63 27.58 -16.14 -15.93
CA GLY A 63 28.10 -16.36 -14.57
C GLY A 63 28.10 -15.16 -13.62
N LEU A 64 27.68 -13.97 -14.08
CA LEU A 64 27.65 -12.78 -13.24
C LEU A 64 26.44 -11.89 -13.54
N SER A 65 25.56 -11.68 -12.56
CA SER A 65 24.52 -10.66 -12.63
C SER A 65 24.74 -9.61 -11.57
N PHE A 66 24.51 -8.33 -11.90
CA PHE A 66 24.69 -7.22 -10.98
C PHE A 66 23.76 -6.04 -11.28
N TYR A 67 23.62 -5.16 -10.32
CA TYR A 67 22.97 -3.87 -10.48
C TYR A 67 24.01 -2.76 -10.54
N LEU A 68 23.93 -1.91 -11.57
CA LEU A 68 24.68 -0.68 -11.69
C LEU A 68 23.78 0.50 -11.38
N LYS A 69 24.08 1.22 -10.33
CA LYS A 69 23.40 2.47 -9.95
C LYS A 69 24.27 3.63 -10.41
N HIS A 70 23.77 4.38 -11.39
CA HIS A 70 24.41 5.59 -11.90
C HIS A 70 23.72 6.80 -11.29
N TYR A 71 24.44 7.58 -10.48
CA TYR A 71 23.98 8.81 -9.87
C TYR A 71 24.48 10.01 -10.65
N ARG A 72 23.57 10.96 -10.94
CA ARG A 72 23.85 12.20 -11.64
C ARG A 72 23.42 13.38 -10.78
N LEU A 73 24.21 14.46 -10.78
CA LEU A 73 23.83 15.71 -10.15
C LEU A 73 23.17 16.62 -11.20
N SER A 74 21.91 16.96 -10.99
CA SER A 74 21.13 17.76 -11.91
C SER A 74 21.25 19.28 -11.70
N ASN A 75 21.73 19.73 -10.52
CA ASN A 75 21.72 21.15 -10.14
C ASN A 75 23.07 21.63 -9.63
N PHE A 76 23.45 22.87 -10.00
CA PHE A 76 24.69 23.54 -9.57
C PHE A 76 24.82 23.59 -8.02
N ARG A 77 23.73 23.87 -7.31
CA ARG A 77 23.74 23.87 -5.83
C ARG A 77 24.06 22.49 -5.24
N ALA A 78 23.61 21.40 -5.89
CA ALA A 78 23.92 20.04 -5.46
C ALA A 78 25.40 19.70 -5.71
N ARG A 79 26.03 20.25 -6.76
CA ARG A 79 27.46 20.10 -7.04
C ARG A 79 28.31 20.79 -5.98
N ILE A 80 27.99 22.03 -5.58
CA ILE A 80 28.68 22.72 -4.50
C ILE A 80 28.54 21.96 -3.17
N ALA A 81 27.35 21.46 -2.85
CA ALA A 81 27.12 20.68 -1.62
C ALA A 81 27.92 19.36 -1.60
N GLN A 82 28.29 18.79 -2.74
CA GLN A 82 29.10 17.58 -2.84
C GLN A 82 30.59 17.83 -2.56
N LEU A 83 31.11 19.04 -2.71
CA LEU A 83 32.49 19.37 -2.31
C LEU A 83 32.73 19.11 -0.81
N PHE A 84 31.66 19.18 -0.01
CA PHE A 84 31.71 18.99 1.46
C PHE A 84 31.06 17.71 1.95
N ARG A 85 30.54 16.87 1.05
CA ARG A 85 29.83 15.62 1.41
C ARG A 85 30.19 14.48 0.47
N PRO A 86 30.47 13.27 0.99
CA PRO A 86 30.75 12.11 0.15
C PRO A 86 29.59 11.82 -0.80
N ALA A 87 29.93 11.34 -2.00
CA ALA A 87 28.98 10.96 -3.04
C ALA A 87 27.95 9.93 -2.50
N LYS A 88 26.76 9.92 -3.09
CA LYS A 88 25.72 8.95 -2.68
C LYS A 88 26.14 7.52 -2.90
N ALA A 89 26.85 7.24 -4.01
CA ALA A 89 27.42 5.93 -4.30
C ALA A 89 28.43 5.50 -3.22
N GLN A 90 29.35 6.40 -2.84
CA GLN A 90 30.35 6.17 -1.79
C GLN A 90 29.68 5.81 -0.46
N LYS A 91 28.68 6.60 -0.04
CA LYS A 91 27.96 6.31 1.20
C LYS A 91 27.28 4.95 1.21
N GLU A 92 26.68 4.55 0.09
CA GLU A 92 26.01 3.26 -0.01
C GLU A 92 27.03 2.12 -0.06
N PHE A 93 28.18 2.32 -0.72
CA PHE A 93 29.29 1.38 -0.75
C PHE A 93 29.86 1.14 0.65
N ASP A 94 30.24 2.21 1.36
CA ASP A 94 30.81 2.09 2.70
C ASP A 94 29.81 1.45 3.69
N ARG A 95 28.53 1.76 3.55
CA ARG A 95 27.49 1.14 4.36
C ARG A 95 27.28 -0.33 4.05
N ALA A 96 27.44 -0.75 2.80
CA ALA A 96 27.35 -2.16 2.43
C ALA A 96 28.49 -2.96 3.08
N LEU A 97 29.70 -2.43 3.07
CA LEU A 97 30.84 -3.04 3.77
C LEU A 97 30.60 -3.10 5.28
N GLN A 98 30.18 -1.99 5.91
CA GLN A 98 29.90 -1.96 7.34
C GLN A 98 28.73 -2.85 7.78
N VAL A 99 27.74 -3.08 6.91
CA VAL A 99 26.65 -4.03 7.16
C VAL A 99 27.18 -5.47 7.11
N ALA A 100 28.00 -5.79 6.09
CA ALA A 100 28.65 -7.11 5.97
C ALA A 100 29.58 -7.42 7.15
N ASP A 101 30.37 -6.45 7.61
CA ASP A 101 31.24 -6.58 8.79
C ASP A 101 30.50 -6.91 10.10
N ARG A 102 29.19 -6.72 10.11
CA ARG A 102 28.28 -7.05 11.22
C ARG A 102 27.50 -8.32 11.00
N ASP A 103 27.98 -9.18 10.09
CA ASP A 103 27.34 -10.45 9.69
C ASP A 103 25.88 -10.30 9.20
N VAL A 104 25.52 -9.10 8.71
CA VAL A 104 24.20 -8.88 8.12
C VAL A 104 24.25 -9.13 6.62
N ALA A 105 23.49 -10.12 6.16
CA ALA A 105 23.42 -10.45 4.75
C ALA A 105 22.87 -9.26 3.93
N THR A 106 23.60 -8.86 2.90
CA THR A 106 23.27 -7.79 1.95
C THR A 106 23.87 -8.08 0.58
N ALA A 107 23.47 -7.30 -0.44
CA ALA A 107 24.10 -7.38 -1.75
C ALA A 107 25.57 -6.92 -1.67
N ALA A 108 26.48 -7.81 -2.03
CA ALA A 108 27.92 -7.50 -1.98
C ALA A 108 28.25 -6.37 -2.96
N PRO A 109 28.94 -5.30 -2.55
CA PRO A 109 29.44 -4.30 -3.46
C PRO A 109 30.59 -4.87 -4.29
N LEU A 110 30.51 -4.72 -5.62
CA LEU A 110 31.52 -5.17 -6.57
C LEU A 110 32.44 -4.05 -6.99
N GLY A 111 31.93 -2.81 -7.04
CA GLY A 111 32.70 -1.66 -7.43
C GLY A 111 32.02 -0.34 -7.12
N LEU A 112 32.84 0.69 -6.95
CA LEU A 112 32.49 2.08 -6.78
C LEU A 112 33.25 2.92 -7.78
N GLY A 113 32.56 3.78 -8.55
CA GLY A 113 33.16 4.73 -9.47
C GLY A 113 32.84 6.16 -9.08
N GLU A 114 33.85 7.04 -9.15
CA GLU A 114 33.71 8.47 -8.94
C GLU A 114 34.36 9.23 -10.09
N GLY A 115 33.58 10.09 -10.74
CA GLY A 115 34.08 10.91 -11.85
C GLY A 115 35.15 11.88 -11.39
N GLN A 116 36.29 11.88 -12.10
CA GLN A 116 37.48 12.69 -11.80
C GLN A 116 37.59 13.97 -12.64
N ALA A 117 36.68 14.21 -13.57
CA ALA A 117 36.74 15.36 -14.47
C ALA A 117 36.46 16.68 -13.75
N GLY A 118 37.42 17.14 -12.92
CA GLY A 118 37.42 18.41 -12.20
C GLY A 118 36.46 18.46 -10.98
N PRO A 119 36.50 19.56 -10.21
CA PRO A 119 35.74 19.72 -8.96
C PRO A 119 34.22 19.72 -9.16
N PHE A 120 33.75 19.68 -10.40
CA PHE A 120 32.33 19.70 -10.76
C PHE A 120 31.82 18.41 -11.41
N SER A 121 32.64 17.36 -11.51
CA SER A 121 32.19 16.04 -11.98
C SER A 121 31.21 15.46 -10.95
N GLY A 122 29.95 15.46 -11.30
CA GLY A 122 28.85 15.07 -10.40
C GLY A 122 28.34 13.66 -10.61
N GLU A 123 29.11 12.79 -11.26
CA GLU A 123 28.71 11.41 -11.53
C GLU A 123 29.37 10.45 -10.55
N SER A 124 28.58 9.49 -10.06
CA SER A 124 29.11 8.40 -9.25
C SER A 124 28.33 7.11 -9.54
N PHE A 125 29.04 5.99 -9.41
CA PHE A 125 28.55 4.68 -9.79
C PHE A 125 28.71 3.70 -8.63
N LEU A 126 27.71 2.86 -8.42
CA LEU A 126 27.80 1.75 -7.49
C LEU A 126 27.38 0.46 -8.20
N ILE A 127 28.25 -0.53 -8.18
CA ILE A 127 28.00 -1.86 -8.71
C ILE A 127 27.80 -2.81 -7.53
N THR A 128 26.66 -3.50 -7.50
CA THR A 128 26.33 -4.48 -6.44
C THR A 128 25.91 -5.79 -7.07
N ARG A 129 26.38 -6.92 -6.53
CA ARG A 129 26.02 -8.25 -7.02
C ARG A 129 24.51 -8.45 -6.95
N SER A 130 23.92 -9.02 -8.00
CA SER A 130 22.52 -9.45 -7.96
C SER A 130 22.38 -10.64 -6.99
N LEU A 131 21.34 -10.60 -6.21
CA LEU A 131 20.93 -11.74 -5.39
C LEU A 131 19.91 -12.52 -6.24
N GLU A 132 20.33 -13.65 -6.77
CA GLU A 132 19.48 -14.46 -7.64
C GLU A 132 18.35 -15.11 -6.85
N GLU A 133 17.23 -15.37 -7.54
CA GLU A 133 16.03 -15.99 -6.96
C GLU A 133 15.50 -15.29 -5.72
N THR A 134 15.76 -13.97 -5.61
CA THR A 134 15.25 -13.17 -4.52
C THR A 134 14.12 -12.26 -4.96
N GLU A 135 13.19 -12.01 -4.05
CA GLU A 135 12.19 -10.96 -4.20
C GLU A 135 11.97 -10.21 -2.88
N SER A 136 11.37 -9.03 -2.93
CA SER A 136 11.07 -8.31 -1.69
C SER A 136 10.06 -9.08 -0.84
N VAL A 137 10.23 -9.04 0.48
CA VAL A 137 9.28 -9.66 1.43
C VAL A 137 7.85 -9.18 1.19
N SER A 138 7.68 -7.94 0.71
CA SER A 138 6.34 -7.43 0.40
C SER A 138 5.73 -8.11 -0.82
N LEU A 139 6.49 -8.31 -1.88
CA LEU A 139 6.06 -8.98 -3.10
C LEU A 139 5.80 -10.46 -2.82
N PHE A 140 6.73 -11.11 -2.13
CA PHE A 140 6.62 -12.51 -1.71
C PHE A 140 5.30 -12.79 -0.98
N ILE A 141 4.99 -12.01 0.06
CA ILE A 141 3.77 -12.18 0.85
C ILE A 141 2.49 -11.91 0.03
N GLN A 142 2.56 -10.98 -0.92
CA GLN A 142 1.37 -10.54 -1.64
C GLN A 142 1.08 -11.34 -2.91
N LYS A 143 2.11 -11.86 -3.57
CA LYS A 143 1.98 -12.53 -4.87
C LYS A 143 2.45 -13.98 -4.84
N THR A 144 3.66 -14.25 -4.36
CA THR A 144 4.28 -15.58 -4.46
C THR A 144 3.71 -16.56 -3.44
N LEU A 145 3.64 -16.15 -2.18
CA LEU A 145 3.15 -17.00 -1.08
C LEU A 145 1.69 -17.50 -1.29
N PRO A 146 0.75 -16.69 -1.82
CA PRO A 146 -0.61 -17.16 -2.12
C PRO A 146 -0.70 -18.21 -3.25
N MET A 147 0.35 -18.35 -4.07
CA MET A 147 0.39 -19.35 -5.16
C MET A 147 0.79 -20.74 -4.67
N PHE A 148 1.31 -20.85 -3.44
CA PHE A 148 1.68 -22.14 -2.87
C PHE A 148 0.45 -22.92 -2.39
N GLU A 149 0.54 -24.23 -2.41
CA GLU A 149 -0.43 -25.10 -1.74
C GLU A 149 -0.60 -24.68 -0.27
N LEU A 150 -1.81 -24.76 0.26
CA LEU A 150 -2.19 -24.22 1.58
C LEU A 150 -1.28 -24.71 2.72
N GLY A 151 -0.90 -25.98 2.71
CA GLY A 151 0.00 -26.57 3.71
C GLY A 151 1.40 -25.97 3.65
N ARG A 152 1.97 -25.88 2.43
CA ARG A 152 3.28 -25.27 2.17
C ARG A 152 3.26 -23.77 2.50
N ALA A 153 2.26 -23.04 2.01
CA ALA A 153 2.09 -21.62 2.28
C ALA A 153 2.07 -21.32 3.79
N THR A 154 1.41 -22.18 4.57
CA THR A 154 1.34 -22.03 6.03
C THR A 154 2.70 -22.26 6.68
N ARG A 155 3.44 -23.31 6.30
CA ARG A 155 4.79 -23.58 6.83
C ARG A 155 5.76 -22.47 6.49
N VAL A 156 5.82 -22.06 5.23
CA VAL A 156 6.71 -20.98 4.74
C VAL A 156 6.41 -19.67 5.46
N ARG A 157 5.14 -19.29 5.60
CA ARG A 157 4.73 -18.08 6.32
C ARG A 157 5.18 -18.07 7.78
N GLN A 158 5.07 -19.21 8.46
CA GLN A 158 5.52 -19.35 9.85
C GLN A 158 7.04 -19.25 9.98
N ARG A 159 7.77 -19.92 9.10
CA ARG A 159 9.25 -19.86 9.02
C ARG A 159 9.73 -18.44 8.71
N LEU A 160 9.10 -17.75 7.75
CA LEU A 160 9.39 -16.37 7.41
C LEU A 160 9.20 -15.42 8.60
N ALA A 161 8.12 -15.60 9.38
CA ALA A 161 7.89 -14.78 10.57
C ALA A 161 9.00 -14.95 11.61
N VAL A 162 9.48 -16.18 11.81
CA VAL A 162 10.60 -16.48 12.73
C VAL A 162 11.91 -15.91 12.20
N ALA A 163 12.21 -16.13 10.92
CA ALA A 163 13.44 -15.65 10.28
C ALA A 163 13.52 -14.11 10.31
N LEU A 164 12.42 -13.41 9.99
CA LEU A 164 12.34 -11.95 10.10
C LEU A 164 12.57 -11.45 11.53
N GLY A 165 12.03 -12.14 12.52
CA GLY A 165 12.25 -11.79 13.93
C GLY A 165 13.73 -11.89 14.32
N LYS A 166 14.39 -12.99 13.98
CA LYS A 166 15.81 -13.20 14.22
C LYS A 166 16.67 -12.20 13.45
N PHE A 167 16.37 -11.97 12.18
CA PHE A 167 17.08 -11.04 11.30
C PHE A 167 17.05 -9.61 11.86
N VAL A 168 15.88 -9.10 12.26
CA VAL A 168 15.77 -7.76 12.84
C VAL A 168 16.42 -7.67 14.22
N ALA A 169 16.39 -8.74 15.00
CA ALA A 169 17.13 -8.78 16.28
C ALA A 169 18.64 -8.69 16.04
N HIS A 170 19.15 -9.38 15.03
CA HIS A 170 20.55 -9.34 14.63
C HIS A 170 20.99 -7.93 14.20
N LEU A 171 20.21 -7.27 13.33
CA LEU A 171 20.43 -5.86 12.98
C LEU A 171 20.57 -4.97 14.23
N HIS A 172 19.63 -5.09 15.15
CA HIS A 172 19.61 -4.25 16.35
C HIS A 172 20.73 -4.58 17.34
N ASN A 173 21.15 -5.86 17.44
CA ASN A 173 22.28 -6.27 18.24
C ASN A 173 23.61 -5.76 17.65
N GLY A 174 23.74 -5.74 16.32
CA GLY A 174 24.88 -5.17 15.59
C GLY A 174 24.87 -3.63 15.54
N GLY A 175 23.92 -2.97 16.20
CA GLY A 175 23.82 -1.51 16.19
C GLY A 175 23.41 -0.91 14.85
N VAL A 176 22.76 -1.70 13.97
CA VAL A 176 22.29 -1.28 12.65
C VAL A 176 20.87 -0.73 12.76
N ILE A 177 20.68 0.54 12.39
CA ILE A 177 19.38 1.19 12.29
C ILE A 177 19.11 1.62 10.86
N HIS A 178 18.04 1.10 10.26
CA HIS A 178 17.60 1.49 8.93
C HIS A 178 16.43 2.48 9.05
N GLN A 179 16.64 3.75 8.65
CA GLN A 179 15.65 4.82 8.84
C GLN A 179 14.37 4.64 8.01
N ASP A 180 14.42 3.83 6.96
CA ASP A 180 13.27 3.44 6.13
C ASP A 180 13.09 1.92 6.08
N LEU A 181 13.11 1.26 7.24
CA LEU A 181 12.95 -0.19 7.35
C LEU A 181 11.51 -0.60 6.99
N HIS A 182 11.34 -1.14 5.81
CA HIS A 182 10.06 -1.69 5.35
C HIS A 182 10.23 -2.99 4.57
N ALA A 183 9.12 -3.69 4.32
CA ALA A 183 9.16 -5.01 3.70
C ALA A 183 9.73 -5.06 2.27
N ASP A 184 9.80 -3.92 1.55
CA ASP A 184 10.44 -3.84 0.24
C ASP A 184 11.97 -3.71 0.32
N ASN A 185 12.51 -3.30 1.49
CA ASN A 185 13.95 -3.18 1.72
C ASN A 185 14.56 -4.44 2.36
N ILE A 186 13.79 -5.51 2.45
CA ILE A 186 14.25 -6.84 2.85
C ILE A 186 13.91 -7.79 1.72
N LEU A 187 14.93 -8.44 1.14
CA LEU A 187 14.72 -9.52 0.17
C LEU A 187 14.63 -10.85 0.89
N VAL A 188 13.89 -11.77 0.28
CA VAL A 188 13.79 -13.15 0.72
C VAL A 188 14.16 -14.09 -0.43
N GLN A 189 14.97 -15.08 -0.14
CA GLN A 189 15.26 -16.24 -0.96
C GLN A 189 14.79 -17.48 -0.22
N LEU A 190 14.10 -18.39 -0.90
CA LEU A 190 13.75 -19.69 -0.31
C LEU A 190 14.78 -20.74 -0.73
N GLY A 191 15.39 -21.40 0.26
CA GLY A 191 16.17 -22.60 0.03
C GLY A 191 15.30 -23.80 -0.37
N ALA A 192 15.93 -24.88 -0.80
CA ALA A 192 15.27 -26.12 -1.22
C ALA A 192 14.35 -26.72 -0.13
N ASP A 193 14.65 -26.48 1.13
CA ASP A 193 13.89 -26.93 2.31
C ASP A 193 12.83 -25.92 2.79
N ASP A 194 12.44 -24.94 1.97
CA ASP A 194 11.53 -23.84 2.32
C ASP A 194 12.04 -22.96 3.49
N ARG A 195 13.33 -22.91 3.75
CA ARG A 195 13.91 -21.99 4.74
C ARG A 195 14.20 -20.65 4.12
N PRO A 196 13.64 -19.54 4.67
CA PRO A 196 13.88 -18.21 4.14
C PRO A 196 15.25 -17.68 4.59
N GLN A 197 16.07 -17.27 3.63
CA GLN A 197 17.23 -16.43 3.83
C GLN A 197 16.86 -14.98 3.53
N LEU A 198 17.33 -14.03 4.33
CA LEU A 198 16.93 -12.63 4.25
C LEU A 198 18.14 -11.73 4.03
N PHE A 199 17.95 -10.72 3.17
CA PHE A 199 19.00 -9.76 2.82
C PHE A 199 18.48 -8.34 2.98
N LEU A 200 19.30 -7.47 3.57
CA LEU A 200 19.00 -6.03 3.67
C LEU A 200 19.45 -5.32 2.40
N ILE A 201 18.60 -4.44 1.86
CA ILE A 201 18.93 -3.63 0.68
C ILE A 201 18.58 -2.16 0.92
N ASP A 202 18.96 -1.29 -0.03
CA ASP A 202 18.73 0.17 -0.02
C ASP A 202 19.41 0.86 1.18
N LEU A 203 20.72 0.61 1.34
CA LEU A 203 21.50 0.94 2.52
C LEU A 203 21.80 2.43 2.70
N HIS A 204 21.35 3.30 1.78
CA HIS A 204 21.63 4.74 1.84
C HIS A 204 21.05 5.44 3.10
N ASP A 205 20.07 4.83 3.77
CA ASP A 205 19.44 5.33 5.00
C ASP A 205 19.78 4.47 6.24
N VAL A 206 20.89 3.71 6.18
CA VAL A 206 21.39 2.93 7.32
C VAL A 206 22.37 3.78 8.15
N ASN A 207 22.25 3.71 9.45
CA ASN A 207 23.21 4.26 10.40
C ASN A 207 23.71 3.17 11.35
N PHE A 208 24.92 3.36 11.87
CA PHE A 208 25.60 2.40 12.73
C PHE A 208 25.89 2.99 14.10
N GLY A 209 25.92 2.16 15.12
CA GLY A 209 26.22 2.55 16.48
C GLY A 209 26.39 1.36 17.41
N LYS A 210 26.26 1.62 18.70
CA LYS A 210 26.19 0.58 19.73
C LYS A 210 24.88 -0.22 19.58
N PRO A 211 24.78 -1.44 20.15
CA PRO A 211 23.52 -2.20 20.19
C PRO A 211 22.35 -1.31 20.56
N LEU A 212 21.24 -1.41 19.77
CA LEU A 212 20.14 -0.44 19.88
C LEU A 212 19.42 -0.56 21.24
N ARG A 213 19.22 0.57 21.91
CA ARG A 213 18.32 0.65 23.06
C ARG A 213 16.86 0.48 22.62
N TRP A 214 15.97 0.16 23.55
CA TRP A 214 14.55 -0.12 23.25
C TRP A 214 13.86 0.96 22.41
N ARG A 215 14.07 2.23 22.73
CA ARG A 215 13.43 3.34 22.00
C ARG A 215 13.75 3.30 20.50
N ALA A 216 15.03 3.18 20.13
CA ALA A 216 15.45 3.09 18.73
C ALA A 216 14.97 1.81 18.06
N SER A 217 15.08 0.66 18.74
CA SER A 217 14.53 -0.63 18.27
C SER A 217 13.03 -0.54 18.00
N ARG A 218 12.26 0.06 18.90
CA ARG A 218 10.81 0.24 18.74
C ARG A 218 10.48 1.09 17.51
N GLU A 219 11.19 2.19 17.28
CA GLU A 219 10.97 3.06 16.13
C GLU A 219 11.20 2.29 14.82
N ASN A 220 12.25 1.49 14.74
CA ASN A 220 12.56 0.63 13.60
C ASN A 220 11.51 -0.48 13.41
N LEU A 221 11.12 -1.16 14.49
CA LEU A 221 10.04 -2.16 14.47
C LEU A 221 8.70 -1.56 14.02
N VAL A 222 8.40 -0.32 14.41
CA VAL A 222 7.19 0.39 13.99
C VAL A 222 7.17 0.61 12.49
N LEU A 223 8.30 1.01 11.88
CA LEU A 223 8.39 1.19 10.42
C LEU A 223 8.10 -0.12 9.69
N LEU A 224 8.76 -1.20 10.09
CA LEU A 224 8.57 -2.52 9.51
C LEU A 224 7.13 -3.03 9.70
N ASN A 225 6.60 -2.93 10.92
CA ASN A 225 5.27 -3.43 11.25
C ASN A 225 4.13 -2.66 10.55
N ARG A 226 4.36 -1.47 10.00
CA ARG A 226 3.35 -0.74 9.20
C ARG A 226 2.81 -1.56 8.03
N PHE A 227 3.66 -2.37 7.40
CA PHE A 227 3.26 -3.30 6.35
C PHE A 227 2.50 -4.49 6.94
N PHE A 228 3.07 -5.15 7.94
CA PHE A 228 2.59 -6.43 8.45
C PHE A 228 1.28 -6.34 9.22
N ILE A 229 1.06 -5.25 9.97
CA ILE A 229 -0.17 -5.07 10.77
C ILE A 229 -1.46 -5.07 9.92
N LEU A 230 -1.32 -4.80 8.61
CA LEU A 230 -2.44 -4.75 7.66
C LEU A 230 -2.62 -6.03 6.85
N ARG A 231 -1.60 -6.91 6.79
CA ARG A 231 -1.52 -8.00 5.79
C ARG A 231 -1.33 -9.38 6.39
N VAL A 232 -0.77 -9.47 7.57
CA VAL A 232 -0.51 -10.78 8.18
C VAL A 232 -1.31 -10.99 9.45
N SER A 233 -1.52 -12.26 9.81
CA SER A 233 -2.27 -12.64 10.99
C SER A 233 -1.60 -12.14 12.28
N ARG A 234 -2.38 -11.98 13.34
CA ARG A 234 -1.83 -11.67 14.67
C ARG A 234 -0.92 -12.77 15.18
N THR A 235 -1.24 -14.02 14.86
CA THR A 235 -0.44 -15.19 15.25
C THR A 235 0.95 -15.14 14.63
N ASP A 236 1.05 -14.78 13.34
CA ASP A 236 2.36 -14.66 12.68
C ASP A 236 3.17 -13.48 13.20
N ARG A 237 2.51 -12.34 13.48
CA ARG A 237 3.19 -11.21 14.17
C ARG A 237 3.65 -11.59 15.57
N HIS A 238 2.89 -12.44 16.27
CA HIS A 238 3.32 -12.96 17.57
C HIS A 238 4.51 -13.93 17.44
N ARG A 239 4.56 -14.77 16.37
CA ARG A 239 5.74 -15.61 16.08
C ARG A 239 6.98 -14.76 15.82
N PHE A 240 6.84 -13.73 14.99
CA PHE A 240 7.91 -12.74 14.75
C PHE A 240 8.39 -12.14 16.08
N TRP A 241 7.46 -11.66 16.91
CA TRP A 241 7.79 -11.03 18.17
C TRP A 241 8.54 -11.96 19.13
N ARG A 242 8.10 -13.20 19.26
CA ARG A 242 8.79 -14.21 20.09
C ARG A 242 10.20 -14.47 19.60
N ALA A 243 10.37 -14.67 18.30
CA ALA A 243 11.70 -14.88 17.69
C ALA A 243 12.61 -13.66 17.88
N TYR A 244 12.06 -12.45 17.68
CA TYR A 244 12.79 -11.21 17.90
C TYR A 244 13.28 -11.07 19.34
N VAL A 245 12.39 -11.22 20.32
CA VAL A 245 12.74 -11.05 21.74
C VAL A 245 13.71 -12.16 22.20
N SER A 246 13.54 -13.39 21.72
CA SER A 246 14.45 -14.49 22.04
C SER A 246 15.88 -14.27 21.48
N ALA A 247 15.99 -13.67 20.30
CA ALA A 247 17.29 -13.40 19.66
C ALA A 247 17.90 -12.05 20.07
N ARG A 248 17.16 -11.21 20.80
CA ARG A 248 17.58 -9.87 21.18
C ARG A 248 18.32 -9.84 22.50
N ASN A 249 19.59 -9.44 22.49
CA ASN A 249 20.40 -9.31 23.67
C ASN A 249 19.93 -8.13 24.54
N GLY A 250 19.79 -8.33 25.85
CA GLY A 250 19.55 -7.24 26.81
C GLY A 250 18.14 -6.65 26.85
N ILE A 251 17.15 -7.21 26.12
CA ILE A 251 15.74 -6.84 26.30
C ILE A 251 15.09 -7.78 27.33
N GLY A 252 14.79 -7.25 28.51
CA GLY A 252 14.02 -7.94 29.54
C GLY A 252 14.83 -8.69 30.60
N GLY A 253 16.10 -8.32 30.84
CA GLY A 253 16.92 -8.76 31.98
C GLY A 253 16.70 -10.19 32.42
N GLY A 254 17.46 -11.16 31.92
CA GLY A 254 17.40 -12.55 32.34
C GLY A 254 17.37 -13.56 31.16
N GLN A 255 17.74 -14.80 31.47
CA GLN A 255 17.72 -15.92 30.51
C GLN A 255 16.36 -16.06 29.81
N PRO A 256 16.30 -16.58 28.57
CA PRO A 256 15.07 -16.77 27.83
C PRO A 256 14.20 -17.86 28.49
N THR A 257 13.47 -17.48 29.53
CA THR A 257 12.41 -18.34 30.04
C THR A 257 11.28 -18.36 29.02
N VAL A 258 10.98 -19.55 28.52
CA VAL A 258 9.84 -19.83 27.64
C VAL A 258 8.56 -19.67 28.46
N GLY A 259 8.09 -18.42 28.64
CA GLY A 259 6.92 -18.09 29.45
C GLY A 259 6.27 -16.76 29.05
N LYS A 260 5.04 -16.56 29.50
CA LYS A 260 4.24 -15.34 29.35
C LYS A 260 4.80 -14.20 30.23
N ASP A 261 5.98 -13.68 29.91
CA ASP A 261 6.51 -12.50 30.60
C ASP A 261 5.60 -11.30 30.33
N PRO A 262 4.94 -10.71 31.33
CA PRO A 262 4.03 -9.57 31.16
C PRO A 262 4.74 -8.34 30.55
N ARG A 263 6.03 -8.14 30.84
CA ARG A 263 6.83 -7.03 30.31
C ARG A 263 6.98 -7.15 28.80
N ARG A 264 7.27 -8.34 28.26
CA ARG A 264 7.40 -8.63 26.82
C ARG A 264 6.10 -8.44 26.07
N LEU A 265 4.97 -8.81 26.68
CA LEU A 265 3.64 -8.55 26.12
C LEU A 265 3.31 -7.04 26.09
N CYS A 266 3.73 -6.30 27.11
CA CYS A 266 3.57 -4.85 27.18
C CYS A 266 4.32 -4.17 26.03
N LEU A 267 5.58 -4.55 25.77
CA LEU A 267 6.40 -4.04 24.68
C LEU A 267 5.79 -4.34 23.29
N ALA A 268 5.23 -5.54 23.09
CA ALA A 268 4.53 -5.89 21.86
C ALA A 268 3.31 -4.99 21.60
N ARG A 269 2.50 -4.76 22.66
CA ARG A 269 1.35 -3.84 22.59
C ARG A 269 1.78 -2.40 22.31
N GLU A 270 2.90 -1.99 22.88
CA GLU A 270 3.49 -0.66 22.63
C GLU A 270 3.88 -0.50 21.15
N VAL A 271 4.57 -1.48 20.55
CA VAL A 271 4.90 -1.47 19.11
C VAL A 271 3.63 -1.39 18.27
N GLU A 272 2.62 -2.21 18.55
CA GLU A 272 1.34 -2.16 17.80
C GLU A 272 0.65 -0.78 17.93
N ALA A 273 0.58 -0.21 19.12
CA ALA A 273 -0.03 1.09 19.35
C ALA A 273 0.70 2.22 18.60
N HIS A 274 2.03 2.21 18.63
CA HIS A 274 2.86 3.15 17.87
C HIS A 274 2.74 2.95 16.37
N THR A 275 2.65 1.71 15.88
CA THR A 275 2.41 1.38 14.47
C THR A 275 1.08 1.98 13.98
N TRP A 276 -0.01 1.84 14.75
CA TRP A 276 -1.30 2.45 14.40
C TRP A 276 -1.23 3.97 14.34
N ARG A 277 -0.58 4.62 15.31
CA ARG A 277 -0.37 6.08 15.30
C ARG A 277 0.46 6.51 14.08
N SER A 278 1.50 5.75 13.75
CA SER A 278 2.35 5.99 12.58
C SER A 278 1.56 5.86 11.27
N ASN A 279 0.77 4.78 11.11
CA ASN A 279 -0.09 4.58 9.94
C ASN A 279 -1.12 5.69 9.78
N LEU A 280 -1.80 6.10 10.85
CA LEU A 280 -2.78 7.19 10.78
C LEU A 280 -2.15 8.51 10.32
N ARG A 281 -0.95 8.85 10.80
CA ARG A 281 -0.20 10.04 10.35
C ARG A 281 0.24 9.92 8.89
N PHE A 282 0.73 8.75 8.49
CA PHE A 282 1.14 8.47 7.12
C PHE A 282 -0.02 8.59 6.13
N TRP A 283 -1.17 7.96 6.42
CA TRP A 283 -2.35 8.03 5.58
C TRP A 283 -2.89 9.45 5.45
N LYS A 284 -2.94 10.21 6.56
CA LYS A 284 -3.38 11.61 6.53
C LYS A 284 -2.55 12.45 5.55
N ARG A 285 -1.24 12.21 5.45
CA ARG A 285 -0.37 12.88 4.46
C ARG A 285 -0.61 12.36 3.04
N ARG A 286 -0.82 11.05 2.89
CA ARG A 286 -1.02 10.44 1.57
C ARG A 286 -2.36 10.77 0.94
N ASP A 287 -3.42 10.94 1.72
CA ASP A 287 -4.76 11.27 1.20
C ASP A 287 -4.76 12.48 0.27
N TRP A 288 -3.83 13.41 0.45
CA TRP A 288 -3.72 14.64 -0.35
C TRP A 288 -2.83 14.53 -1.60
N ARG A 289 -2.09 13.44 -1.77
CA ARG A 289 -1.17 13.28 -2.90
C ARG A 289 -1.88 13.24 -4.25
N CYS A 290 -3.12 12.79 -4.29
CA CYS A 290 -3.93 12.73 -5.50
C CYS A 290 -4.42 14.11 -5.98
N LEU A 291 -4.14 15.19 -5.23
CA LEU A 291 -4.44 16.58 -5.61
C LEU A 291 -3.21 17.34 -6.13
N ALA A 292 -2.09 16.68 -6.32
CA ALA A 292 -0.85 17.28 -6.82
C ALA A 292 -0.27 16.45 -7.97
N SER A 293 0.41 17.11 -8.89
CA SER A 293 1.18 16.42 -9.93
C SER A 293 2.39 15.73 -9.30
N ASN A 294 2.51 14.42 -9.52
CA ASN A 294 3.61 13.59 -9.06
C ASN A 294 3.72 12.34 -9.95
N ARG A 295 4.53 11.34 -9.59
CA ARG A 295 4.72 10.13 -10.41
C ARG A 295 3.45 9.29 -10.65
N TYR A 296 2.37 9.47 -9.87
CA TYR A 296 1.13 8.67 -9.98
C TYR A 296 -0.06 9.49 -10.46
N PHE A 297 -0.06 10.79 -10.20
CA PHE A 297 -1.17 11.68 -10.42
C PHE A 297 -0.75 12.89 -11.23
N GLN A 298 -1.68 13.46 -11.98
CA GLN A 298 -1.51 14.69 -12.73
C GLN A 298 -2.69 15.63 -12.53
N LYS A 299 -2.39 16.93 -12.49
CA LYS A 299 -3.39 17.98 -12.68
C LYS A 299 -3.70 18.10 -14.15
N VAL A 300 -4.96 18.24 -14.50
CA VAL A 300 -5.42 18.32 -15.87
C VAL A 300 -6.32 19.53 -16.07
N ARG A 301 -6.23 20.16 -17.26
CA ARG A 301 -7.07 21.29 -17.64
C ARG A 301 -7.30 21.27 -19.14
N VAL A 302 -8.57 21.41 -19.54
CA VAL A 302 -8.99 21.58 -20.94
C VAL A 302 -10.05 22.69 -20.95
N GLY A 303 -9.73 23.83 -21.53
CA GLY A 303 -10.60 25.00 -21.52
C GLY A 303 -11.05 25.42 -20.10
N ARG A 304 -12.37 25.36 -19.87
CA ARG A 304 -13.00 25.69 -18.59
C ARG A 304 -13.13 24.50 -17.64
N ILE A 305 -12.63 23.32 -18.02
CA ILE A 305 -12.67 22.11 -17.22
C ILE A 305 -11.31 21.86 -16.58
N PHE A 306 -11.32 21.55 -15.30
CA PHE A 306 -10.10 21.28 -14.52
C PHE A 306 -10.31 20.09 -13.59
N GLY A 307 -9.21 19.40 -13.27
CA GLY A 307 -9.31 18.24 -12.38
C GLY A 307 -8.01 17.53 -12.11
N PHE A 308 -8.13 16.25 -11.77
CA PHE A 308 -7.02 15.36 -11.47
C PHE A 308 -7.27 14.00 -12.13
N ALA A 309 -6.19 13.38 -12.59
CA ALA A 309 -6.25 12.03 -13.16
C ALA A 309 -5.04 11.21 -12.71
N VAL A 310 -5.14 9.88 -12.79
CA VAL A 310 -4.00 8.98 -12.67
C VAL A 310 -3.13 9.11 -13.94
N ARG A 311 -1.81 8.92 -13.80
CA ARG A 311 -0.89 9.10 -14.95
C ARG A 311 -0.93 7.98 -15.97
N ASP A 312 -1.38 6.81 -15.58
CA ASP A 312 -1.53 5.64 -16.45
C ASP A 312 -2.88 5.61 -17.21
N LEU A 313 -3.73 6.62 -17.03
CA LEU A 313 -4.89 6.83 -17.89
C LEU A 313 -4.44 7.47 -19.20
N ASP A 314 -4.93 6.94 -20.33
CA ASP A 314 -4.64 7.46 -21.65
C ASP A 314 -5.02 8.96 -21.76
N THR A 315 -4.08 9.73 -22.29
CA THR A 315 -4.23 11.19 -22.37
C THR A 315 -5.25 11.61 -23.42
N GLY A 316 -5.40 10.84 -24.51
CA GLY A 316 -6.38 11.10 -25.56
C GLY A 316 -7.80 10.92 -25.03
N VAL A 317 -8.07 9.79 -24.40
CA VAL A 317 -9.35 9.47 -23.74
C VAL A 317 -9.72 10.53 -22.70
N LEU A 318 -8.74 10.92 -21.88
CA LEU A 318 -8.98 11.95 -20.86
C LEU A 318 -9.32 13.33 -21.47
N LYS A 319 -8.64 13.73 -22.53
CA LYS A 319 -8.92 14.98 -23.25
C LYS A 319 -10.30 14.94 -23.91
N GLU A 320 -10.68 13.84 -24.51
CA GLU A 320 -12.00 13.63 -25.08
C GLU A 320 -13.09 13.82 -24.03
N TRP A 321 -13.01 13.12 -22.90
CA TRP A 321 -13.97 13.28 -21.81
C TRP A 321 -14.03 14.70 -21.24
N MET A 322 -12.92 15.41 -21.22
CA MET A 322 -12.87 16.77 -20.72
C MET A 322 -13.30 17.82 -21.76
N SER A 323 -13.26 17.52 -23.05
CA SER A 323 -13.74 18.45 -24.08
C SER A 323 -15.24 18.59 -24.05
N ASP A 324 -15.98 17.50 -23.93
CA ASP A 324 -17.43 17.47 -23.74
C ASP A 324 -17.84 16.32 -22.78
N PRO A 325 -17.87 16.58 -21.46
CA PRO A 325 -18.17 15.57 -20.48
C PRO A 325 -19.56 14.95 -20.58
N ASP A 326 -20.52 15.64 -21.17
CA ASP A 326 -21.90 15.13 -21.26
C ASP A 326 -22.10 14.25 -22.48
N LYS A 327 -21.30 14.42 -23.54
CA LYS A 327 -21.30 13.57 -24.73
C LYS A 327 -21.01 12.10 -24.38
N VAL A 328 -20.21 11.85 -23.34
CA VAL A 328 -19.88 10.50 -22.86
C VAL A 328 -21.15 9.68 -22.53
N PHE A 329 -22.23 10.30 -22.05
CA PHE A 329 -23.49 9.61 -21.76
C PHE A 329 -24.29 9.20 -22.99
N GLN A 330 -23.95 9.76 -24.17
CA GLN A 330 -24.64 9.52 -25.44
C GLN A 330 -23.82 8.64 -26.39
N ALA A 331 -22.59 8.27 -26.01
CA ALA A 331 -21.71 7.47 -26.85
C ALA A 331 -22.26 6.03 -27.06
N PRO A 332 -21.98 5.42 -28.22
CA PRO A 332 -22.36 4.03 -28.48
C PRO A 332 -21.79 3.08 -27.41
N GLY A 333 -22.54 2.03 -27.03
CA GLY A 333 -22.11 1.04 -26.04
C GLY A 333 -22.21 1.50 -24.58
N VAL A 334 -22.65 2.72 -24.30
CA VAL A 334 -22.85 3.24 -22.94
C VAL A 334 -24.14 2.69 -22.35
N LYS A 335 -24.05 2.08 -21.16
CA LYS A 335 -25.20 1.62 -20.40
C LYS A 335 -25.50 2.58 -19.24
N LEU A 336 -26.63 3.26 -19.31
CA LEU A 336 -27.08 4.12 -18.22
C LEU A 336 -27.54 3.27 -17.04
N LEU A 337 -26.85 3.36 -15.90
CA LEU A 337 -27.15 2.59 -14.69
C LEU A 337 -28.11 3.32 -13.77
N LYS A 338 -28.03 4.67 -13.74
CA LYS A 338 -28.86 5.52 -12.88
C LYS A 338 -28.97 6.91 -13.46
N SER A 339 -30.17 7.46 -13.47
CA SER A 339 -30.42 8.87 -13.72
C SER A 339 -31.30 9.45 -12.62
N SER A 340 -30.83 10.50 -11.97
CA SER A 340 -31.56 11.22 -10.92
C SER A 340 -31.21 12.70 -10.96
N ARG A 341 -32.03 13.56 -10.31
CA ARG A 341 -31.79 15.00 -10.24
C ARG A 341 -30.38 15.36 -9.73
N SER A 342 -29.80 14.56 -8.83
CA SER A 342 -28.50 14.86 -8.20
C SER A 342 -27.30 14.13 -8.83
N SER A 343 -27.53 13.07 -9.61
CA SER A 343 -26.44 12.31 -10.22
C SER A 343 -26.92 11.42 -11.36
N THR A 344 -26.07 11.32 -12.39
CA THR A 344 -26.19 10.36 -13.49
C THR A 344 -25.00 9.41 -13.45
N VAL A 345 -25.22 8.11 -13.63
CA VAL A 345 -24.19 7.08 -13.57
C VAL A 345 -24.30 6.21 -14.82
N ALA A 346 -23.20 6.05 -15.54
CA ALA A 346 -23.11 5.22 -16.72
C ALA A 346 -21.93 4.22 -16.61
N ASP A 347 -22.13 3.07 -17.23
CA ASP A 347 -21.10 2.07 -17.50
C ASP A 347 -20.58 2.34 -18.91
N ILE A 348 -19.30 2.63 -19.04
CA ILE A 348 -18.66 3.03 -20.30
C ILE A 348 -17.50 2.10 -20.63
N GLU A 349 -17.14 2.03 -21.89
CA GLU A 349 -15.92 1.38 -22.33
C GLU A 349 -14.71 2.28 -22.05
N LEU A 350 -13.62 1.66 -21.61
CA LEU A 350 -12.34 2.31 -21.38
C LEU A 350 -11.32 1.71 -22.36
N PRO A 351 -10.88 2.45 -23.37
CA PRO A 351 -9.79 2.02 -24.24
C PRO A 351 -8.53 1.76 -23.41
N SER A 352 -7.98 0.56 -23.52
CA SER A 352 -6.78 0.13 -22.79
C SER A 352 -5.87 -0.67 -23.71
N ALA A 353 -4.56 -0.48 -23.60
CA ALA A 353 -3.56 -1.26 -24.33
C ALA A 353 -3.59 -2.77 -24.02
N GLY A 354 -4.22 -3.17 -22.91
CA GLY A 354 -4.37 -4.57 -22.48
C GLY A 354 -5.69 -5.23 -22.87
N GLY A 355 -6.51 -4.59 -23.73
CA GLY A 355 -7.84 -5.07 -24.13
C GLY A 355 -8.98 -4.19 -23.60
N PRO A 356 -10.23 -4.48 -23.99
CA PRO A 356 -11.38 -3.70 -23.57
C PRO A 356 -11.58 -3.80 -22.06
N SER A 357 -11.49 -2.68 -21.38
CA SER A 357 -11.83 -2.56 -19.97
C SER A 357 -13.03 -1.64 -19.80
N ARG A 358 -13.69 -1.67 -18.66
CA ARG A 358 -14.89 -0.86 -18.42
C ARG A 358 -14.68 0.08 -17.23
N ALA A 359 -15.39 1.21 -17.28
CA ALA A 359 -15.36 2.22 -16.24
C ALA A 359 -16.77 2.69 -15.86
N ILE A 360 -16.91 3.15 -14.65
CA ILE A 360 -18.12 3.81 -14.16
C ILE A 360 -17.89 5.31 -14.21
N TYR A 361 -18.68 5.97 -15.05
CA TYR A 361 -18.68 7.42 -15.24
C TYR A 361 -19.85 8.03 -14.47
N LYS A 362 -19.56 8.89 -13.50
CA LYS A 362 -20.57 9.48 -12.62
C LYS A 362 -20.54 11.00 -12.68
N ARG A 363 -21.64 11.62 -13.13
CA ARG A 363 -21.89 13.06 -13.03
C ARG A 363 -22.59 13.38 -11.72
N PHE A 364 -22.14 14.44 -11.05
CA PHE A 364 -22.77 15.05 -9.88
C PHE A 364 -23.29 16.41 -10.30
N SER A 365 -24.60 16.57 -10.30
CA SER A 365 -25.28 17.81 -10.69
C SER A 365 -25.49 18.70 -9.46
N VAL A 366 -25.49 20.01 -9.68
CA VAL A 366 -25.91 20.99 -8.69
C VAL A 366 -27.40 20.82 -8.44
N THR A 367 -27.81 20.71 -7.19
CA THR A 367 -29.21 20.54 -6.79
C THR A 367 -29.82 21.80 -6.18
N SER A 368 -28.95 22.74 -5.73
CA SER A 368 -29.31 24.03 -5.18
C SER A 368 -28.42 25.14 -5.74
N TRP A 369 -28.93 26.32 -5.93
CA TRP A 369 -28.15 27.49 -6.34
C TRP A 369 -27.02 27.84 -5.34
N THR A 370 -27.12 27.40 -4.09
CA THR A 370 -26.11 27.58 -3.05
C THR A 370 -24.96 26.58 -3.16
N ASP A 371 -25.13 25.44 -3.86
CA ASP A 371 -24.13 24.37 -3.95
C ASP A 371 -22.77 24.85 -4.50
N PRO A 372 -22.70 25.70 -5.55
CA PRO A 372 -21.42 26.22 -6.06
C PRO A 372 -20.66 27.07 -5.03
N TRP A 373 -21.37 27.86 -4.22
CA TRP A 373 -20.81 28.69 -3.15
C TRP A 373 -20.34 27.83 -1.96
N LEU A 374 -21.13 26.84 -1.58
CA LEU A 374 -20.75 25.86 -0.56
C LEU A 374 -19.53 25.04 -0.95
N ALA A 375 -19.28 24.83 -2.26
CA ALA A 375 -18.10 24.15 -2.78
C ALA A 375 -16.78 24.91 -2.48
N LEU A 376 -16.83 26.21 -2.20
CA LEU A 376 -15.68 27.00 -1.74
C LEU A 376 -15.25 26.62 -0.32
N PHE A 377 -16.21 26.27 0.53
CA PHE A 377 -15.97 25.95 1.95
C PHE A 377 -15.97 24.44 2.23
N ARG A 378 -16.67 23.66 1.41
CA ARG A 378 -16.82 22.22 1.59
C ARG A 378 -16.49 21.47 0.31
N LYS A 379 -15.54 20.52 0.36
CA LYS A 379 -15.18 19.71 -0.79
C LYS A 379 -16.39 19.03 -1.42
N PRO A 380 -16.56 19.16 -2.73
CA PRO A 380 -17.62 18.51 -3.50
C PRO A 380 -17.62 16.99 -3.35
N ALA A 381 -18.77 16.36 -3.56
CA ALA A 381 -18.95 14.93 -3.41
C ALA A 381 -18.00 14.09 -4.29
N ALA A 382 -17.83 14.49 -5.56
CA ALA A 382 -16.90 13.83 -6.49
C ALA A 382 -15.45 13.91 -6.01
N LEU A 383 -15.00 15.10 -5.59
CA LEU A 383 -13.64 15.31 -5.11
C LEU A 383 -13.37 14.54 -3.81
N ARG A 384 -14.36 14.43 -2.91
CA ARG A 384 -14.26 13.58 -1.72
C ARG A 384 -14.14 12.10 -2.10
N SER A 385 -14.96 11.64 -3.05
CA SER A 385 -14.90 10.25 -3.55
C SER A 385 -13.56 9.93 -4.20
N TRP A 386 -12.98 10.86 -4.95
CA TRP A 386 -11.63 10.77 -5.50
C TRP A 386 -10.57 10.59 -4.40
N ILE A 387 -10.53 11.51 -3.43
CA ILE A 387 -9.56 11.49 -2.33
C ILE A 387 -9.71 10.21 -1.50
N TYR A 388 -10.94 9.87 -1.12
CA TYR A 388 -11.19 8.72 -0.25
C TYR A 388 -11.07 7.38 -0.99
N GLY A 389 -11.34 7.34 -2.29
CA GLY A 389 -11.09 6.16 -3.10
C GLY A 389 -9.60 5.79 -3.10
N HIS A 390 -8.72 6.72 -3.38
CA HIS A 390 -7.27 6.50 -3.26
C HIS A 390 -6.86 6.26 -1.81
N GLY A 391 -7.42 7.00 -0.86
CA GLY A 391 -7.16 6.84 0.56
C GLY A 391 -7.55 5.46 1.12
N LEU A 392 -8.66 4.87 0.69
CA LEU A 392 -9.07 3.52 1.07
C LEU A 392 -8.10 2.48 0.51
N ARG A 393 -7.69 2.60 -0.76
CA ARG A 393 -6.72 1.72 -1.40
C ARG A 393 -5.34 1.77 -0.69
N ASP A 394 -4.87 2.95 -0.31
CA ASP A 394 -3.66 3.12 0.51
C ASP A 394 -3.78 2.44 1.89
N ARG A 395 -5.00 2.27 2.38
CA ARG A 395 -5.32 1.57 3.64
C ARG A 395 -5.64 0.09 3.46
N TRP A 396 -5.49 -0.44 2.25
CA TRP A 396 -5.82 -1.84 1.92
C TRP A 396 -7.30 -2.19 2.17
N LEU A 397 -8.17 -1.24 1.87
CA LEU A 397 -9.60 -1.46 1.83
C LEU A 397 -10.04 -1.47 0.36
N ARG A 398 -10.76 -2.51 -0.04
CA ARG A 398 -11.16 -2.68 -1.44
C ARG A 398 -12.23 -1.68 -1.82
N THR A 399 -11.97 -0.97 -2.91
CA THR A 399 -12.91 -0.06 -3.58
C THR A 399 -12.50 0.08 -5.04
N ALA A 400 -13.44 0.44 -5.91
CA ALA A 400 -13.15 0.75 -7.30
C ALA A 400 -12.07 1.83 -7.38
N ARG A 401 -11.09 1.64 -8.26
CA ARG A 401 -9.99 2.59 -8.43
C ARG A 401 -10.50 3.85 -9.11
N PRO A 402 -10.34 5.03 -8.50
CA PRO A 402 -10.63 6.27 -9.21
C PRO A 402 -9.58 6.52 -10.30
N LEU A 403 -10.04 6.86 -11.51
CA LEU A 403 -9.20 7.13 -12.68
C LEU A 403 -9.06 8.62 -12.96
N ALA A 404 -10.16 9.36 -12.87
CA ALA A 404 -10.18 10.81 -13.04
C ALA A 404 -11.30 11.47 -12.22
N VAL A 405 -11.10 12.72 -11.85
CA VAL A 405 -12.10 13.62 -11.30
C VAL A 405 -11.91 15.00 -11.89
N PHE A 406 -12.96 15.60 -12.44
CA PHE A 406 -12.89 16.93 -13.01
C PHE A 406 -14.20 17.69 -12.86
N ALA A 407 -14.13 19.00 -13.00
CA ALA A 407 -15.27 19.90 -12.86
C ALA A 407 -15.36 20.89 -14.02
N ARG A 408 -16.58 21.15 -14.47
CA ARG A 408 -16.91 22.26 -15.35
C ARG A 408 -17.10 23.52 -14.54
N ARG A 409 -16.51 24.63 -14.97
CA ARG A 409 -16.72 25.96 -14.36
C ARG A 409 -17.65 26.81 -15.22
N ARG A 410 -18.59 27.47 -14.55
CA ARG A 410 -19.36 28.58 -15.12
C ARG A 410 -19.13 29.81 -14.25
N VAL A 411 -18.81 30.94 -14.84
CA VAL A 411 -18.51 32.20 -14.12
C VAL A 411 -17.52 31.99 -12.95
N GLY A 412 -16.45 31.20 -13.21
CA GLY A 412 -15.42 30.92 -12.22
C GLY A 412 -15.76 29.87 -11.15
N LEU A 413 -17.02 29.54 -10.95
CA LEU A 413 -17.46 28.55 -9.95
C LEU A 413 -17.66 27.16 -10.57
N PRO A 414 -17.31 26.08 -9.85
CA PRO A 414 -17.57 24.71 -10.31
C PRO A 414 -19.06 24.39 -10.18
N THR A 415 -19.70 24.08 -11.31
CA THR A 415 -21.13 23.79 -11.38
C THR A 415 -21.43 22.30 -11.48
N GLU A 416 -20.61 21.54 -12.16
CA GLU A 416 -20.78 20.09 -12.34
C GLU A 416 -19.47 19.39 -12.08
N TRP A 417 -19.57 18.21 -11.48
CA TRP A 417 -18.43 17.37 -11.20
C TRP A 417 -18.59 15.99 -11.80
N TYR A 418 -17.52 15.45 -12.33
CA TYR A 418 -17.45 14.13 -12.93
C TYR A 418 -16.41 13.28 -12.20
N LEU A 419 -16.73 12.04 -11.95
CA LEU A 419 -15.84 11.04 -11.34
C LEU A 419 -15.85 9.79 -12.21
N VAL A 420 -14.68 9.35 -12.60
CA VAL A 420 -14.49 8.11 -13.34
C VAL A 420 -13.77 7.11 -12.45
N THR A 421 -14.29 5.88 -12.37
CA THR A 421 -13.67 4.80 -11.61
C THR A 421 -13.62 3.53 -12.46
N GLU A 422 -12.65 2.66 -12.23
CA GLU A 422 -12.69 1.31 -12.80
C GLU A 422 -14.01 0.63 -12.42
N LYS A 423 -14.59 -0.13 -13.36
CA LYS A 423 -15.69 -1.03 -13.06
C LYS A 423 -15.15 -2.27 -12.36
N ILE A 424 -15.89 -2.79 -11.42
CA ILE A 424 -15.63 -4.09 -10.80
C ILE A 424 -16.48 -5.09 -11.60
N ASP A 425 -15.82 -5.96 -12.36
CA ASP A 425 -16.48 -6.91 -13.22
C ASP A 425 -17.22 -7.98 -12.41
N ASP A 426 -18.35 -8.46 -12.95
CA ASP A 426 -19.22 -9.48 -12.35
C ASP A 426 -19.63 -9.19 -10.91
N ALA A 427 -19.63 -7.91 -10.54
CA ALA A 427 -19.99 -7.49 -9.20
C ALA A 427 -21.50 -7.32 -9.03
N VAL A 428 -22.03 -7.90 -7.98
CA VAL A 428 -23.41 -7.73 -7.54
C VAL A 428 -23.46 -7.11 -6.14
N ASP A 429 -24.48 -6.33 -5.83
CA ASP A 429 -24.66 -5.83 -4.47
C ASP A 429 -25.20 -6.92 -3.52
N LEU A 430 -25.19 -6.63 -2.23
CA LEU A 430 -25.59 -7.63 -1.23
C LEU A 430 -27.09 -8.04 -1.34
N HIS A 431 -27.97 -7.20 -1.88
CA HIS A 431 -29.37 -7.60 -2.08
C HIS A 431 -29.49 -8.59 -3.24
N VAL A 432 -28.87 -8.25 -4.38
CA VAL A 432 -28.83 -9.14 -5.56
C VAL A 432 -28.16 -10.46 -5.21
N LEU A 433 -27.07 -10.44 -4.44
CA LEU A 433 -26.43 -11.68 -3.97
C LEU A 433 -27.38 -12.53 -3.14
N LEU A 434 -28.13 -11.94 -2.18
CA LEU A 434 -29.09 -12.67 -1.36
C LEU A 434 -30.22 -13.26 -2.20
N ASP A 435 -30.66 -12.55 -3.24
CA ASP A 435 -31.68 -13.04 -4.18
C ASP A 435 -31.15 -14.22 -5.02
N HIS A 436 -29.91 -14.16 -5.52
CA HIS A 436 -29.28 -15.29 -6.21
C HIS A 436 -29.16 -16.54 -5.32
N LEU A 437 -28.84 -16.33 -4.02
CA LEU A 437 -28.71 -17.45 -3.09
C LEU A 437 -30.04 -18.15 -2.77
N LYS A 438 -31.22 -17.55 -3.07
CA LYS A 438 -32.51 -18.19 -2.94
C LYS A 438 -32.67 -19.38 -3.90
N GLY A 439 -32.19 -19.20 -5.14
CA GLY A 439 -32.24 -20.22 -6.18
C GLY A 439 -31.14 -21.28 -6.10
N THR A 440 -30.23 -21.15 -5.13
CA THR A 440 -29.06 -22.03 -4.96
C THR A 440 -29.33 -23.09 -3.91
N PRO A 441 -28.94 -24.37 -4.12
CA PRO A 441 -29.10 -25.43 -3.11
C PRO A 441 -28.46 -25.02 -1.76
N PRO A 442 -29.11 -25.32 -0.62
CA PRO A 442 -28.67 -24.90 0.70
C PRO A 442 -27.23 -25.29 1.04
N ALA A 443 -26.75 -26.42 0.54
CA ALA A 443 -25.40 -26.93 0.73
C ALA A 443 -24.33 -25.97 0.14
N ALA A 444 -24.59 -25.33 -1.00
CA ALA A 444 -23.70 -24.35 -1.62
C ALA A 444 -24.00 -22.91 -1.15
N ALA A 445 -25.26 -22.56 -0.95
CA ALA A 445 -25.68 -21.21 -0.56
C ALA A 445 -25.17 -20.82 0.83
N ARG A 446 -25.26 -21.71 1.81
CA ARG A 446 -24.89 -21.44 3.21
C ARG A 446 -23.40 -21.13 3.44
N PRO A 447 -22.43 -21.89 2.90
CA PRO A 447 -21.01 -21.54 3.00
C PRO A 447 -20.71 -20.17 2.38
N ARG A 448 -21.28 -19.87 1.20
CA ARG A 448 -21.08 -18.59 0.51
C ARG A 448 -21.66 -17.42 1.30
N LEU A 449 -22.88 -17.56 1.82
CA LEU A 449 -23.48 -16.55 2.70
C LEU A 449 -22.64 -16.30 3.95
N ARG A 450 -22.19 -17.36 4.64
CA ARG A 450 -21.34 -17.25 5.83
C ARG A 450 -20.02 -16.55 5.51
N SER A 451 -19.36 -16.91 4.41
CA SER A 451 -18.13 -16.27 3.95
C SER A 451 -18.35 -14.78 3.70
N THR A 452 -19.42 -14.42 3.01
CA THR A 452 -19.77 -13.01 2.71
C THR A 452 -20.03 -12.22 4.01
N ILE A 453 -20.81 -12.78 4.95
CA ILE A 453 -21.07 -12.15 6.25
C ILE A 453 -19.75 -11.88 6.99
N ASP A 454 -18.85 -12.86 7.03
CA ASP A 454 -17.54 -12.72 7.68
C ASP A 454 -16.70 -11.62 7.01
N GLN A 455 -16.71 -11.53 5.69
CA GLN A 455 -15.97 -10.51 4.95
C GLN A 455 -16.55 -9.10 5.17
N VAL A 456 -17.87 -8.94 5.16
CA VAL A 456 -18.54 -7.65 5.43
C VAL A 456 -18.28 -7.21 6.88
N ALA A 457 -18.32 -8.14 7.83
CA ALA A 457 -17.99 -7.86 9.23
C ALA A 457 -16.53 -7.43 9.40
N ARG A 458 -15.58 -8.12 8.73
CA ARG A 458 -14.16 -7.73 8.70
C ARG A 458 -13.98 -6.36 8.05
N LEU A 459 -14.66 -6.08 6.96
CA LEU A 459 -14.63 -4.78 6.28
C LEU A 459 -15.10 -3.65 7.22
N ALA A 460 -16.23 -3.83 7.88
CA ALA A 460 -16.76 -2.87 8.88
C ALA A 460 -15.75 -2.65 10.02
N ARG A 461 -15.19 -3.73 10.55
CA ARG A 461 -14.16 -3.68 11.59
C ARG A 461 -12.93 -2.91 11.13
N GLU A 462 -12.43 -3.20 9.94
CA GLU A 462 -11.23 -2.59 9.41
C GLU A 462 -11.43 -1.11 9.06
N LEU A 463 -12.62 -0.70 8.60
CA LEU A 463 -12.99 0.72 8.48
C LEU A 463 -12.89 1.42 9.83
N HIS A 464 -13.55 0.86 10.84
CA HIS A 464 -13.61 1.47 12.18
C HIS A 464 -12.23 1.47 12.88
N ARG A 465 -11.42 0.46 12.67
CA ARG A 465 -10.05 0.36 13.19
C ARG A 465 -9.13 1.42 12.59
N ARG A 466 -9.34 1.78 11.30
CA ARG A 466 -8.64 2.88 10.60
C ARG A 466 -9.28 4.24 10.84
N ARG A 467 -10.22 4.33 11.81
CA ARG A 467 -10.95 5.55 12.18
C ARG A 467 -11.71 6.16 11.00
N ILE A 468 -12.33 5.33 10.19
CA ILE A 468 -13.17 5.75 9.07
C ILE A 468 -14.63 5.52 9.47
N SER A 469 -15.42 6.59 9.44
CA SER A 469 -16.88 6.52 9.49
C SER A 469 -17.43 6.45 8.08
N TYR A 470 -18.44 5.61 7.85
CA TYR A 470 -19.13 5.54 6.58
C TYR A 470 -20.62 5.80 6.80
N ARG A 471 -21.04 7.03 6.50
CA ARG A 471 -22.43 7.46 6.69
C ARG A 471 -23.43 6.68 5.83
N ASP A 472 -23.03 6.23 4.66
CA ASP A 472 -23.88 5.55 3.69
C ASP A 472 -23.55 4.04 3.61
N PHE A 473 -23.24 3.43 4.77
CA PHE A 473 -22.92 2.00 4.90
C PHE A 473 -24.21 1.19 4.76
N LYS A 474 -24.56 0.85 3.51
CA LYS A 474 -25.78 0.15 3.10
C LYS A 474 -25.44 -1.05 2.23
N ALA A 475 -26.36 -2.01 2.11
CA ALA A 475 -26.19 -3.20 1.30
C ALA A 475 -25.86 -2.89 -0.17
N VAL A 476 -26.58 -1.96 -0.79
CA VAL A 476 -26.36 -1.54 -2.19
C VAL A 476 -25.01 -0.88 -2.45
N ASN A 477 -24.30 -0.44 -1.42
CA ASN A 477 -22.99 0.18 -1.52
C ASN A 477 -21.84 -0.80 -1.22
N ILE A 478 -22.15 -2.08 -1.07
CA ILE A 478 -21.19 -3.17 -0.87
C ILE A 478 -21.40 -4.16 -2.01
N LEU A 479 -20.40 -4.26 -2.88
CA LEU A 479 -20.40 -5.21 -3.97
C LEU A 479 -19.65 -6.46 -3.59
N VAL A 480 -20.06 -7.59 -4.18
CA VAL A 480 -19.38 -8.88 -4.10
C VAL A 480 -19.00 -9.29 -5.52
N ALA A 481 -17.71 -9.50 -5.74
CA ALA A 481 -17.13 -9.98 -6.98
C ALA A 481 -16.03 -10.98 -6.65
N GLN A 482 -15.98 -12.11 -7.36
CA GLN A 482 -14.96 -13.16 -7.14
C GLN A 482 -14.81 -13.51 -5.66
N ASP A 483 -15.93 -13.69 -4.97
CA ASP A 483 -16.02 -13.95 -3.51
C ASP A 483 -15.34 -12.91 -2.61
N MET A 484 -15.13 -11.68 -3.10
CA MET A 484 -14.51 -10.59 -2.36
C MET A 484 -15.47 -9.40 -2.24
N VAL A 485 -15.43 -8.70 -1.09
CA VAL A 485 -16.28 -7.54 -0.85
C VAL A 485 -15.57 -6.22 -1.17
N TRP A 486 -16.31 -5.30 -1.81
CA TRP A 486 -15.84 -4.02 -2.28
C TRP A 486 -16.78 -2.90 -1.85
N LEU A 487 -16.22 -1.74 -1.50
CA LEU A 487 -17.00 -0.53 -1.21
C LEU A 487 -17.16 0.32 -2.47
N ILE A 488 -18.38 0.83 -2.66
CA ILE A 488 -18.68 1.84 -3.68
C ILE A 488 -19.40 3.04 -3.05
N ASP A 489 -19.64 4.08 -3.83
CA ASP A 489 -20.30 5.34 -3.42
C ASP A 489 -19.71 5.99 -2.15
N LEU A 490 -18.47 6.42 -2.28
CA LEU A 490 -17.64 6.89 -1.16
C LEU A 490 -17.99 8.29 -0.62
N VAL A 491 -19.10 8.90 -1.10
CA VAL A 491 -19.53 10.25 -0.70
C VAL A 491 -19.71 10.34 0.82
N GLY A 492 -20.19 9.27 1.43
CA GLY A 492 -20.44 9.18 2.89
C GLY A 492 -19.20 8.83 3.75
N ILE A 493 -18.04 8.59 3.14
CA ILE A 493 -16.81 8.28 3.85
C ILE A 493 -16.25 9.52 4.55
N ALA A 494 -15.81 9.35 5.79
CA ALA A 494 -15.15 10.39 6.57
C ALA A 494 -14.06 9.81 7.48
N PRO A 495 -12.76 10.04 7.19
CA PRO A 495 -11.71 9.79 8.15
C PRO A 495 -11.87 10.70 9.38
N CYS A 496 -11.76 10.13 10.56
CA CYS A 496 -11.96 10.81 11.83
C CYS A 496 -10.65 10.84 12.64
N ARG A 497 -10.42 11.93 13.39
CA ARG A 497 -9.34 11.95 14.41
C ARG A 497 -9.62 10.90 15.49
N TRP A 498 -10.89 10.78 15.85
CA TRP A 498 -11.43 9.80 16.79
C TRP A 498 -12.76 9.27 16.28
N LEU A 499 -12.97 7.96 16.30
CA LEU A 499 -14.23 7.33 15.94
C LEU A 499 -14.94 6.84 17.20
N SER A 500 -15.94 7.58 17.63
CA SER A 500 -16.70 7.28 18.84
C SER A 500 -17.49 5.97 18.70
N HIS A 501 -17.81 5.36 19.83
CA HIS A 501 -18.67 4.18 19.90
C HIS A 501 -20.03 4.44 19.23
N ALA A 502 -20.68 5.54 19.53
CA ALA A 502 -21.98 5.92 18.95
C ALA A 502 -21.93 5.99 17.41
N ARG A 503 -20.86 6.52 16.81
CA ARG A 503 -20.69 6.52 15.34
C ARG A 503 -20.52 5.13 14.75
N ARG A 504 -19.81 4.23 15.47
CA ARG A 504 -19.68 2.82 15.05
C ARG A 504 -21.03 2.13 15.06
N VAL A 505 -21.79 2.29 16.15
CA VAL A 505 -23.15 1.76 16.27
C VAL A 505 -24.04 2.30 15.14
N GLN A 506 -24.01 3.60 14.86
CA GLN A 506 -24.78 4.19 13.76
C GLN A 506 -24.42 3.63 12.39
N ASN A 507 -23.14 3.38 12.11
CA ASN A 507 -22.72 2.78 10.83
C ASN A 507 -23.29 1.35 10.72
N LEU A 508 -23.15 0.53 11.76
CA LEU A 508 -23.67 -0.84 11.79
C LEU A 508 -25.19 -0.89 11.73
N ALA A 509 -25.86 0.01 12.41
CA ALA A 509 -27.32 0.14 12.38
C ALA A 509 -27.85 0.46 10.98
N ARG A 510 -27.13 1.26 10.19
CA ARG A 510 -27.50 1.55 8.80
C ARG A 510 -27.39 0.33 7.90
N LEU A 511 -26.33 -0.46 8.09
CA LEU A 511 -26.18 -1.72 7.37
C LEU A 511 -27.28 -2.72 7.77
N ASN A 512 -27.53 -2.88 9.07
CA ASN A 512 -28.60 -3.75 9.57
C ASN A 512 -29.98 -3.31 9.08
N ALA A 513 -30.25 -2.01 9.04
CA ALA A 513 -31.51 -1.45 8.51
C ALA A 513 -31.71 -1.75 7.02
N SER A 514 -30.64 -1.90 6.22
CA SER A 514 -30.76 -2.30 4.81
C SER A 514 -31.39 -3.69 4.64
N PHE A 515 -31.33 -4.52 5.65
CA PHE A 515 -31.89 -5.88 5.65
C PHE A 515 -33.15 -6.04 6.50
N ALA A 516 -33.82 -4.92 6.88
CA ALA A 516 -34.99 -4.97 7.77
C ALA A 516 -36.15 -5.78 7.17
N ARG A 517 -36.29 -5.79 5.85
CA ARG A 517 -37.32 -6.53 5.10
C ARG A 517 -36.81 -7.82 4.47
N SER A 518 -35.54 -8.19 4.68
CA SER A 518 -34.98 -9.40 4.10
C SER A 518 -35.27 -10.61 5.01
N PRO A 519 -36.09 -11.58 4.57
CA PRO A 519 -36.37 -12.78 5.36
C PRO A 519 -35.17 -13.75 5.38
N HIS A 520 -34.14 -13.53 4.56
CA HIS A 520 -33.05 -14.47 4.32
C HIS A 520 -31.91 -14.38 5.33
N LEU A 521 -31.85 -13.31 6.11
CA LEU A 521 -30.86 -13.12 7.18
C LEU A 521 -31.45 -13.44 8.54
N THR A 522 -31.02 -14.56 9.10
CA THR A 522 -31.45 -15.03 10.39
C THR A 522 -30.80 -14.23 11.55
N ARG A 523 -31.33 -14.37 12.76
CA ARG A 523 -30.69 -13.86 13.97
C ARG A 523 -29.27 -14.41 14.13
N SER A 524 -29.06 -15.68 13.82
CA SER A 524 -27.75 -16.34 13.89
C SER A 524 -26.73 -15.72 12.91
N ASP A 525 -27.18 -15.32 11.73
CA ASP A 525 -26.33 -14.66 10.73
C ASP A 525 -25.89 -13.27 11.22
N LYS A 526 -26.80 -12.51 11.83
CA LYS A 526 -26.50 -11.21 12.46
C LYS A 526 -25.56 -11.35 13.66
N LEU A 527 -25.73 -12.40 14.47
CA LEU A 527 -24.82 -12.71 15.58
C LEU A 527 -23.42 -13.11 15.07
N ARG A 528 -23.36 -13.91 13.99
CA ARG A 528 -22.10 -14.24 13.32
C ARG A 528 -21.36 -12.98 12.88
N PHE A 529 -22.07 -12.06 12.20
CA PHE A 529 -21.52 -10.76 11.83
C PHE A 529 -20.94 -10.01 13.03
N LEU A 530 -21.72 -9.88 14.10
CA LEU A 530 -21.30 -9.18 15.32
C LEU A 530 -20.09 -9.83 15.96
N ARG A 531 -20.05 -11.16 16.08
CA ARG A 531 -18.91 -11.91 16.60
C ARG A 531 -17.64 -11.63 15.82
N VAL A 532 -17.69 -11.73 14.48
CA VAL A 532 -16.54 -11.45 13.61
C VAL A 532 -16.12 -9.99 13.68
N TYR A 533 -17.09 -9.06 13.72
CA TYR A 533 -16.80 -7.63 13.89
C TYR A 533 -16.09 -7.35 15.22
N MET A 534 -16.49 -8.03 16.30
CA MET A 534 -15.95 -7.86 17.65
C MET A 534 -14.61 -8.57 17.90
N GLU A 535 -14.18 -9.47 17.04
CA GLU A 535 -12.85 -10.06 17.17
C GLU A 535 -11.79 -8.97 17.28
N TRP A 536 -10.91 -9.04 18.32
CA TRP A 536 -9.69 -8.25 18.43
C TRP A 536 -9.77 -6.82 19.01
N GLY A 537 -10.54 -6.65 20.10
CA GLY A 537 -10.32 -5.52 21.00
C GLY A 537 -10.72 -4.13 20.50
N ILE A 538 -11.63 -4.05 19.51
CA ILE A 538 -12.26 -2.77 19.13
C ILE A 538 -13.26 -2.32 20.22
N ASN A 539 -13.62 -3.20 21.12
CA ASN A 539 -14.90 -3.18 21.82
C ASN A 539 -14.87 -2.46 23.15
N GLY A 540 -13.72 -2.03 23.60
CA GLY A 540 -13.64 -1.46 24.93
C GLY A 540 -14.11 -2.50 26.01
N ARG A 541 -14.80 -2.02 27.02
CA ARG A 541 -15.33 -2.84 28.13
C ARG A 541 -16.71 -3.45 27.88
N LEU A 542 -17.36 -3.10 26.74
CA LEU A 542 -18.74 -3.53 26.44
C LEU A 542 -18.80 -4.95 25.88
N GLY A 543 -19.72 -5.75 26.40
CA GLY A 543 -20.00 -7.10 25.94
C GLY A 543 -20.80 -7.13 24.63
N TRP A 544 -20.83 -8.29 23.93
CA TRP A 544 -21.58 -8.44 22.68
C TRP A 544 -23.09 -8.17 22.82
N LYS A 545 -23.69 -8.47 24.00
CA LYS A 545 -25.11 -8.23 24.29
C LYS A 545 -25.44 -6.74 24.30
N GLU A 546 -24.54 -5.91 24.83
CA GLU A 546 -24.69 -4.45 24.86
C GLU A 546 -24.59 -3.86 23.45
N TRP A 547 -23.57 -4.30 22.67
CA TRP A 547 -23.47 -3.93 21.26
C TRP A 547 -24.72 -4.30 20.47
N TRP A 548 -25.26 -5.50 20.67
CA TRP A 548 -26.48 -5.95 20.01
C TRP A 548 -27.65 -5.02 20.32
N ARG A 549 -27.91 -4.76 21.62
CA ARG A 549 -29.02 -3.89 22.05
C ARG A 549 -28.90 -2.48 21.46
N GLU A 550 -27.71 -1.89 21.49
CA GLU A 550 -27.49 -0.55 20.97
C GLU A 550 -27.65 -0.49 19.44
N ILE A 551 -27.12 -1.48 18.71
CA ILE A 551 -27.28 -1.57 17.25
C ILE A 551 -28.76 -1.73 16.90
N ASP A 552 -29.48 -2.61 17.61
CA ASP A 552 -30.91 -2.85 17.36
C ASP A 552 -31.73 -1.58 17.63
N LYS A 553 -31.54 -0.93 18.77
CA LYS A 553 -32.19 0.35 19.11
C LYS A 553 -31.93 1.43 18.04
N ALA A 554 -30.69 1.55 17.61
CA ALA A 554 -30.32 2.52 16.56
C ALA A 554 -30.90 2.14 15.19
N THR A 555 -31.05 0.83 14.91
CA THR A 555 -31.69 0.31 13.70
C THR A 555 -33.18 0.68 13.66
N GLN A 556 -33.91 0.40 14.74
CA GLN A 556 -35.33 0.75 14.84
C GLN A 556 -35.56 2.26 14.70
N LYS A 557 -34.73 3.07 15.39
CA LYS A 557 -34.78 4.53 15.24
C LYS A 557 -34.57 4.96 13.78
N LYS A 558 -33.69 4.29 13.05
CA LYS A 558 -33.42 4.59 11.63
C LYS A 558 -34.61 4.19 10.75
N ILE A 559 -35.21 3.02 10.96
CA ILE A 559 -36.38 2.53 10.24
C ILE A 559 -37.55 3.48 10.44
N ASN A 560 -37.89 3.83 11.69
CA ASN A 560 -38.97 4.70 12.03
C ASN A 560 -38.82 6.12 11.42
N ARG A 561 -37.57 6.65 11.43
CA ARG A 561 -37.28 7.93 10.77
C ARG A 561 -37.50 7.87 9.26
N ASN A 562 -37.07 6.80 8.60
CA ASN A 562 -37.24 6.63 7.16
C ASN A 562 -38.70 6.49 6.76
N ASN A 563 -39.49 5.74 7.55
CA ASN A 563 -40.92 5.59 7.33
C ASN A 563 -41.65 6.96 7.45
N ARG A 564 -41.33 7.75 8.48
CA ARG A 564 -41.90 9.11 8.67
C ARG A 564 -41.51 10.06 7.52
N SER A 565 -40.38 9.88 6.88
CA SER A 565 -39.92 10.76 5.79
C SER A 565 -40.37 10.29 4.40
N GLY A 566 -41.26 9.28 4.31
CA GLY A 566 -41.72 8.71 3.04
C GLY A 566 -40.61 8.04 2.20
N ARG A 567 -39.51 7.69 2.81
CA ARG A 567 -38.37 7.03 2.17
C ARG A 567 -38.14 5.63 2.78
N PRO A 568 -39.05 4.68 2.54
CA PRO A 568 -38.90 3.34 3.10
C PRO A 568 -37.55 2.74 2.65
N LEU A 569 -36.97 1.94 3.53
CA LEU A 569 -35.77 1.17 3.21
C LEU A 569 -36.20 0.09 2.18
N ALA A 570 -35.52 0.07 1.04
CA ALA A 570 -35.73 -0.94 0.01
C ALA A 570 -35.35 -2.33 0.52
#